data_54bde32f75bc6d8d9a9c3b53f7775910
#
_entry.id   54bde32f75bc6d8d9a9c3b53f7775910
#
_cell.length_a   1.000
_cell.length_b   1.000
_cell.length_c   1.000
_cell.angle_alpha   90.00
_cell.angle_beta   90.00
_cell.angle_gamma   90.00
#
_symmetry.space_group_name_H-M   'P 1'
#
loop_
_entity.id
_entity.type
_entity.pdbx_description
1 polymer ?
#
loop_
_entity_poly.entity_id
_entity_poly.type
_entity_poly.pdbx_seq_one_letter_code
_entity_poly.pdbx_strand_id
1 'polypeptide(L)'
;MNKLRRIDIDVLRAISVISVIIFHLDYNFFPLGYLGVDIFFVISGYLISKIIIKEIENKTFNFKSFYLRRIKRILPALLVVLFTTLFATSIILLTADFRAFNESLLASLGFFPNIYFWITGGYFGTDDALKPLLHLWSLGVEEQFYFFFPVVFFFILKIFSKLSSKFLFIILIVIISYTINVFFISKGHLDPNFFLFPARIWQFGLGTIAAMLPALNLKSRLQNSILIYLACILIFLNFYRLVPNIPHATLIALGTSIILYIGINRNSYLFKLINTKILIFTGLISYSLYLWHWPVISLMKYVNIYGLNYFHIIFSSILIFFLSVVTWKFVEQPFLNKKKTKNTLKFIGFSYLFLALTSIAILISKDLPSRYEKLPNNLAKAVGSTYHCSILNYRKFGDSYACVINNIKSKKTEVVLFGNSHAHMYGWGLKEALLKKKKRD
;
A
#
# COMPACT_ATOMS: atom_id res chain seq x y z
N MET A 1 19.44 -23.03 -21.96
CA MET A 1 18.18 -22.59 -22.60
C MET A 1 17.74 -21.29 -21.96
N ASN A 2 17.83 -20.16 -22.63
CA ASN A 2 17.30 -18.89 -22.17
C ASN A 2 15.78 -19.03 -21.98
N LYS A 3 15.31 -19.11 -20.73
CA LYS A 3 13.87 -19.01 -20.45
C LYS A 3 13.37 -17.69 -21.03
N LEU A 4 12.54 -17.80 -22.06
CA LEU A 4 11.93 -16.65 -22.71
C LEU A 4 11.19 -15.84 -21.63
N ARG A 5 11.73 -14.67 -21.31
CA ARG A 5 11.16 -13.74 -20.32
C ARG A 5 9.74 -13.33 -20.74
N ARG A 6 8.81 -13.31 -19.80
CA ARG A 6 7.41 -12.86 -19.95
C ARG A 6 7.38 -11.34 -19.92
N ILE A 7 7.50 -10.70 -21.10
CA ILE A 7 7.50 -9.24 -21.26
C ILE A 7 6.17 -8.64 -20.83
N ASP A 8 5.06 -9.33 -21.07
CA ASP A 8 3.73 -8.92 -20.65
C ASP A 8 3.60 -8.69 -19.14
N ILE A 9 4.28 -9.52 -18.32
CA ILE A 9 4.32 -9.30 -16.86
C ILE A 9 5.10 -8.03 -16.51
N ASP A 10 6.23 -7.79 -17.20
CA ASP A 10 7.00 -6.56 -16.95
C ASP A 10 6.19 -5.31 -17.33
N VAL A 11 5.43 -5.37 -18.44
CA VAL A 11 4.57 -4.26 -18.88
C VAL A 11 3.40 -4.05 -17.92
N LEU A 12 2.73 -5.11 -17.45
CA LEU A 12 1.69 -4.99 -16.43
C LEU A 12 2.21 -4.33 -15.15
N ARG A 13 3.42 -4.69 -14.72
CA ARG A 13 4.08 -4.06 -13.57
C ARG A 13 4.41 -2.59 -13.83
N ALA A 14 4.81 -2.24 -15.06
CA ALA A 14 5.04 -0.85 -15.45
C ALA A 14 3.75 -0.03 -15.40
N ILE A 15 2.69 -0.52 -16.03
CA ILE A 15 1.36 0.12 -16.01
C ILE A 15 0.88 0.31 -14.57
N SER A 16 1.00 -0.73 -13.76
CA SER A 16 0.62 -0.73 -12.35
C SER A 16 1.32 0.37 -11.55
N VAL A 17 2.66 0.44 -11.61
CA VAL A 17 3.40 1.44 -10.83
C VAL A 17 3.21 2.86 -11.37
N ILE A 18 3.14 3.04 -12.68
CA ILE A 18 2.91 4.35 -13.31
C ILE A 18 1.53 4.89 -12.90
N SER A 19 0.48 4.05 -12.95
CA SER A 19 -0.87 4.48 -12.56
C SER A 19 -0.93 4.94 -11.10
N VAL A 20 -0.26 4.23 -10.19
CA VAL A 20 -0.17 4.59 -8.78
C VAL A 20 0.57 5.90 -8.58
N ILE A 21 1.71 6.09 -9.24
CA ILE A 21 2.52 7.32 -9.12
C ILE A 21 1.72 8.53 -9.63
N ILE A 22 1.09 8.42 -10.80
CA ILE A 22 0.28 9.51 -11.37
C ILE A 22 -0.87 9.88 -10.44
N PHE A 23 -1.60 8.91 -9.91
CA PHE A 23 -2.68 9.14 -8.94
C PHE A 23 -2.21 9.93 -7.72
N HIS A 24 -1.03 9.61 -7.18
CA HIS A 24 -0.53 10.27 -5.99
C HIS A 24 0.08 11.66 -6.24
N LEU A 25 0.56 11.89 -7.46
CA LEU A 25 1.04 13.22 -7.88
C LEU A 25 -0.12 14.17 -8.18
N ASP A 26 -1.11 13.70 -8.94
CA ASP A 26 -2.33 14.44 -9.28
C ASP A 26 -3.50 13.48 -9.50
N TYR A 27 -4.37 13.38 -8.49
CA TYR A 27 -5.53 12.49 -8.54
C TYR A 27 -6.58 12.92 -9.58
N ASN A 28 -6.62 14.20 -9.97
CA ASN A 28 -7.57 14.67 -11.00
C ASN A 28 -7.24 14.11 -12.37
N PHE A 29 -5.95 13.92 -12.65
CA PHE A 29 -5.50 13.39 -13.94
C PHE A 29 -5.83 11.89 -14.08
N PHE A 30 -5.74 11.10 -12.98
CA PHE A 30 -5.98 9.66 -13.01
C PHE A 30 -6.66 9.17 -11.72
N PRO A 31 -7.98 9.42 -11.55
CA PRO A 31 -8.68 9.30 -10.27
C PRO A 31 -8.66 7.91 -9.64
N LEU A 32 -8.61 6.84 -10.42
CA LEU A 32 -8.57 5.46 -9.93
C LEU A 32 -7.19 4.79 -10.14
N GLY A 33 -6.14 5.59 -10.32
CA GLY A 33 -4.78 5.05 -10.52
C GLY A 33 -4.26 4.19 -9.37
N TYR A 34 -4.74 4.39 -8.15
CA TYR A 34 -4.43 3.55 -7.00
C TYR A 34 -4.77 2.06 -7.20
N LEU A 35 -5.73 1.75 -8.08
CA LEU A 35 -6.09 0.38 -8.46
C LEU A 35 -4.94 -0.35 -9.20
N GLY A 36 -3.86 0.34 -9.57
CA GLY A 36 -2.64 -0.33 -10.00
C GLY A 36 -2.11 -1.35 -9.00
N VAL A 37 -2.36 -1.16 -7.70
CA VAL A 37 -1.98 -2.11 -6.64
C VAL A 37 -2.69 -3.46 -6.85
N ASP A 38 -3.93 -3.46 -7.31
CA ASP A 38 -4.72 -4.68 -7.54
C ASP A 38 -4.11 -5.53 -8.67
N ILE A 39 -3.50 -4.89 -9.69
CA ILE A 39 -2.71 -5.57 -10.72
C ILE A 39 -1.52 -6.31 -10.08
N PHE A 40 -0.80 -5.67 -9.14
CA PHE A 40 0.30 -6.32 -8.43
C PHE A 40 -0.17 -7.54 -7.62
N PHE A 41 -1.31 -7.47 -6.94
CA PHE A 41 -1.85 -8.61 -6.20
C PHE A 41 -2.14 -9.81 -7.09
N VAL A 42 -2.77 -9.59 -8.26
CA VAL A 42 -3.02 -10.65 -9.24
C VAL A 42 -1.71 -11.23 -9.79
N ILE A 43 -0.74 -10.38 -10.14
CA ILE A 43 0.60 -10.81 -10.59
C ILE A 43 1.29 -11.66 -9.51
N SER A 44 1.23 -11.24 -8.25
CA SER A 44 1.85 -11.95 -7.13
C SER A 44 1.21 -13.33 -6.92
N GLY A 45 -0.13 -13.41 -6.95
CA GLY A 45 -0.84 -14.69 -6.92
C GLY A 45 -0.41 -15.63 -8.06
N TYR A 46 -0.33 -15.11 -9.28
CA TYR A 46 0.10 -15.88 -10.45
C TYR A 46 1.54 -16.39 -10.34
N LEU A 47 2.48 -15.50 -10.03
CA LEU A 47 3.91 -15.85 -10.00
C LEU A 47 4.24 -16.83 -8.88
N ILE A 48 3.70 -16.61 -7.69
CA ILE A 48 3.95 -17.49 -6.53
C ILE A 48 3.38 -18.88 -6.80
N SER A 49 2.16 -18.96 -7.31
CA SER A 49 1.53 -20.24 -7.66
C SER A 49 2.32 -21.00 -8.73
N LYS A 50 2.75 -20.31 -9.79
CA LYS A 50 3.61 -20.92 -10.86
C LYS A 50 4.92 -21.45 -10.31
N ILE A 51 5.55 -20.73 -9.37
CA ILE A 51 6.81 -21.19 -8.73
C ILE A 51 6.56 -22.45 -7.92
N ILE A 52 5.52 -22.43 -7.06
CA ILE A 52 5.21 -23.56 -6.17
C ILE A 52 4.83 -24.81 -6.98
N ILE A 53 3.92 -24.68 -7.97
CA ILE A 53 3.50 -25.78 -8.82
C ILE A 53 4.72 -26.41 -9.49
N LYS A 54 5.55 -25.59 -10.15
CA LYS A 54 6.74 -26.07 -10.87
C LYS A 54 7.74 -26.75 -9.94
N GLU A 55 8.00 -26.20 -8.74
CA GLU A 55 8.95 -26.80 -7.81
C GLU A 55 8.42 -28.08 -7.20
N ILE A 56 7.10 -28.21 -6.99
CA ILE A 56 6.47 -29.46 -6.54
C ILE A 56 6.52 -30.54 -7.63
N GLU A 57 6.18 -30.19 -8.88
CA GLU A 57 6.27 -31.10 -10.03
C GLU A 57 7.69 -31.64 -10.22
N ASN A 58 8.69 -30.78 -10.04
CA ASN A 58 10.11 -31.16 -10.13
C ASN A 58 10.65 -31.79 -8.83
N LYS A 59 9.83 -31.97 -7.78
CA LYS A 59 10.24 -32.48 -6.45
C LYS A 59 11.35 -31.66 -5.79
N THR A 60 11.42 -30.37 -6.07
CA THR A 60 12.48 -29.45 -5.59
C THR A 60 11.96 -28.39 -4.61
N PHE A 61 10.65 -28.41 -4.30
CA PHE A 61 10.05 -27.40 -3.41
C PHE A 61 10.58 -27.53 -1.98
N ASN A 62 11.06 -26.42 -1.44
CA ASN A 62 11.52 -26.32 -0.07
C ASN A 62 11.14 -24.97 0.51
N PHE A 63 10.40 -24.94 1.64
CA PHE A 63 9.94 -23.72 2.29
C PHE A 63 11.09 -22.76 2.63
N LYS A 64 12.18 -23.26 3.23
CA LYS A 64 13.34 -22.43 3.59
C LYS A 64 13.91 -21.70 2.39
N SER A 65 14.11 -22.41 1.27
CA SER A 65 14.63 -21.83 0.04
C SER A 65 13.65 -20.83 -0.56
N PHE A 66 12.34 -21.10 -0.49
CA PHE A 66 11.29 -20.20 -0.95
C PHE A 66 11.33 -18.88 -0.19
N TYR A 67 11.25 -18.90 1.15
CA TYR A 67 11.27 -17.68 1.98
C TYR A 67 12.59 -16.93 1.86
N LEU A 68 13.73 -17.60 1.80
CA LEU A 68 15.02 -16.94 1.58
C LEU A 68 15.08 -16.16 0.26
N ARG A 69 14.48 -16.67 -0.82
CA ARG A 69 14.40 -15.93 -2.08
C ARG A 69 13.53 -14.66 -1.95
N ARG A 70 12.42 -14.71 -1.18
CA ARG A 70 11.56 -13.54 -0.92
C ARG A 70 12.29 -12.51 -0.08
N ILE A 71 12.90 -12.92 1.04
CA ILE A 71 13.71 -12.06 1.90
C ILE A 71 14.77 -11.31 1.09
N LYS A 72 15.55 -12.00 0.27
CA LYS A 72 16.58 -11.36 -0.58
C LYS A 72 16.02 -10.40 -1.62
N ARG A 73 14.78 -10.60 -2.06
CA ARG A 73 14.13 -9.76 -3.05
C ARG A 73 13.53 -8.50 -2.45
N ILE A 74 12.95 -8.60 -1.26
CA ILE A 74 12.08 -7.57 -0.69
C ILE A 74 12.82 -6.72 0.34
N LEU A 75 13.42 -7.36 1.35
CA LEU A 75 13.99 -6.66 2.49
C LEU A 75 15.12 -5.67 2.15
N PRO A 76 16.09 -5.95 1.27
CA PRO A 76 17.19 -5.02 1.06
C PRO A 76 16.77 -3.64 0.60
N ALA A 77 15.89 -3.55 -0.40
CA ALA A 77 15.39 -2.28 -0.90
C ALA A 77 14.45 -1.61 0.12
N LEU A 78 13.57 -2.38 0.76
CA LEU A 78 12.68 -1.87 1.81
C LEU A 78 13.48 -1.23 2.95
N LEU A 79 14.52 -1.89 3.47
CA LEU A 79 15.35 -1.36 4.56
C LEU A 79 16.07 -0.06 4.18
N VAL A 80 16.58 0.05 2.94
CA VAL A 80 17.18 1.29 2.44
C VAL A 80 16.17 2.42 2.43
N VAL A 81 14.96 2.18 1.92
CA VAL A 81 13.90 3.19 1.88
C VAL A 81 13.47 3.57 3.29
N LEU A 82 13.24 2.61 4.19
CA LEU A 82 12.87 2.89 5.58
C LEU A 82 13.94 3.70 6.30
N PHE A 83 15.21 3.35 6.14
CA PHE A 83 16.33 4.07 6.76
C PHE A 83 16.43 5.51 6.25
N THR A 84 16.37 5.69 4.92
CA THR A 84 16.45 7.03 4.32
C THR A 84 15.24 7.88 4.68
N THR A 85 14.04 7.26 4.73
CA THR A 85 12.82 7.96 5.15
C THR A 85 12.88 8.32 6.63
N LEU A 86 13.38 7.44 7.51
CA LEU A 86 13.60 7.75 8.92
C LEU A 86 14.53 8.96 9.09
N PHE A 87 15.62 8.99 8.33
CA PHE A 87 16.55 10.13 8.36
C PHE A 87 15.87 11.42 7.87
N ALA A 88 15.18 11.39 6.74
CA ALA A 88 14.49 12.56 6.19
C ALA A 88 13.38 13.06 7.14
N THR A 89 12.54 12.15 7.66
CA THR A 89 11.46 12.49 8.60
C THR A 89 12.00 13.03 9.92
N SER A 90 13.17 12.54 10.33
CA SER A 90 13.85 13.06 11.51
C SER A 90 14.22 14.53 11.40
N ILE A 91 14.32 15.11 10.23
CA ILE A 91 14.63 16.52 9.98
C ILE A 91 13.36 17.32 9.68
N ILE A 92 12.40 16.73 8.96
CA ILE A 92 11.28 17.44 8.36
C ILE A 92 10.04 17.45 9.26
N LEU A 93 9.70 16.32 9.89
CA LEU A 93 8.42 16.17 10.60
C LEU A 93 8.41 16.86 11.96
N LEU A 94 7.27 17.37 12.37
CA LEU A 94 7.00 17.81 13.74
C LEU A 94 7.08 16.61 14.70
N THR A 95 7.30 16.88 15.98
CA THR A 95 7.53 15.84 17.00
C THR A 95 6.40 14.80 17.06
N ALA A 96 5.15 15.24 17.00
CA ALA A 96 3.98 14.34 17.04
C ALA A 96 3.93 13.44 15.79
N ASP A 97 4.14 14.01 14.59
CA ASP A 97 4.12 13.28 13.33
C ASP A 97 5.30 12.34 13.20
N PHE A 98 6.47 12.74 13.73
CA PHE A 98 7.64 11.88 13.79
C PHE A 98 7.43 10.68 14.71
N ARG A 99 6.70 10.86 15.81
CA ARG A 99 6.29 9.74 16.67
C ARG A 99 5.38 8.77 15.93
N ALA A 100 4.30 9.27 15.31
CA ALA A 100 3.39 8.45 14.49
C ALA A 100 4.11 7.77 13.32
N PHE A 101 5.10 8.44 12.71
CA PHE A 101 5.97 7.83 11.71
C PHE A 101 6.72 6.62 12.29
N ASN A 102 7.34 6.72 13.47
CA ASN A 102 8.08 5.61 14.09
C ASN A 102 7.16 4.44 14.47
N GLU A 103 5.93 4.69 14.88
CA GLU A 103 4.92 3.64 15.09
C GLU A 103 4.61 2.92 13.78
N SER A 104 4.38 3.66 12.68
CA SER A 104 4.15 3.11 11.35
C SER A 104 5.37 2.36 10.80
N LEU A 105 6.58 2.79 11.16
CA LEU A 105 7.84 2.12 10.80
C LEU A 105 7.95 0.75 11.49
N LEU A 106 7.65 0.67 12.79
CA LEU A 106 7.62 -0.62 13.50
C LEU A 106 6.55 -1.55 12.94
N ALA A 107 5.35 -1.04 12.64
CA ALA A 107 4.32 -1.81 11.98
C ALA A 107 4.77 -2.32 10.60
N SER A 108 5.52 -1.51 9.85
CA SER A 108 6.06 -1.88 8.54
C SER A 108 7.16 -2.94 8.65
N LEU A 109 8.02 -2.86 9.63
CA LEU A 109 8.99 -3.90 9.94
C LEU A 109 8.28 -5.21 10.34
N GLY A 110 7.20 -5.15 11.09
CA GLY A 110 6.38 -6.31 11.48
C GLY A 110 5.50 -6.87 10.36
N PHE A 111 5.46 -6.28 9.17
CA PHE A 111 4.58 -6.66 8.04
C PHE A 111 3.08 -6.55 8.32
N PHE A 112 2.69 -5.64 9.23
CA PHE A 112 1.27 -5.30 9.48
C PHE A 112 0.97 -3.79 9.41
N PRO A 113 1.60 -3.01 8.52
CA PRO A 113 1.26 -1.59 8.36
C PRO A 113 -0.19 -1.40 7.91
N ASN A 114 -0.76 -2.34 7.17
CA ASN A 114 -2.17 -2.32 6.78
C ASN A 114 -3.11 -2.32 7.99
N ILE A 115 -2.83 -3.09 9.03
CA ILE A 115 -3.62 -3.10 10.27
C ILE A 115 -3.42 -1.80 11.04
N TYR A 116 -2.16 -1.32 11.14
CA TYR A 116 -1.84 -0.06 11.80
C TYR A 116 -2.61 1.12 11.18
N PHE A 117 -2.55 1.28 9.85
CA PHE A 117 -3.23 2.38 9.16
C PHE A 117 -4.75 2.24 9.17
N TRP A 118 -5.28 1.03 9.20
CA TRP A 118 -6.72 0.82 9.41
C TRP A 118 -7.18 1.30 10.78
N ILE A 119 -6.42 1.06 11.84
CA ILE A 119 -6.80 1.43 13.21
C ILE A 119 -6.58 2.92 13.48
N THR A 120 -5.51 3.52 12.92
CA THR A 120 -5.06 4.88 13.24
C THR A 120 -5.54 5.96 12.27
N GLY A 121 -6.31 5.62 11.26
CA GLY A 121 -6.78 6.57 10.26
C GLY A 121 -7.56 5.90 9.15
N GLY A 122 -7.33 6.31 7.94
CA GLY A 122 -7.89 5.77 6.71
C GLY A 122 -6.88 5.90 5.59
N TYR A 123 -7.34 5.78 4.34
CA TYR A 123 -6.49 5.98 3.16
C TYR A 123 -6.83 7.27 2.39
N PHE A 124 -8.07 7.70 2.49
CA PHE A 124 -8.61 8.80 1.67
C PHE A 124 -8.73 10.14 2.43
N GLY A 125 -8.24 10.21 3.67
CA GLY A 125 -8.22 11.42 4.46
C GLY A 125 -7.12 12.41 4.01
N THR A 126 -7.34 13.71 4.21
CA THR A 126 -6.34 14.74 3.93
C THR A 126 -5.07 14.56 4.76
N ASP A 127 -5.21 14.18 6.02
CA ASP A 127 -4.08 13.93 6.92
C ASP A 127 -3.30 12.65 6.56
N ASP A 128 -3.96 11.69 5.92
CA ASP A 128 -3.34 10.44 5.50
C ASP A 128 -2.33 10.65 4.37
N ALA A 129 -2.54 11.66 3.52
CA ALA A 129 -1.60 12.05 2.47
C ALA A 129 -0.23 12.51 3.01
N LEU A 130 -0.14 12.85 4.29
CA LEU A 130 1.08 13.31 4.96
C LEU A 130 1.83 12.19 5.70
N LYS A 131 1.31 10.95 5.71
CA LYS A 131 1.94 9.79 6.36
C LYS A 131 2.95 9.11 5.43
N PRO A 132 4.29 9.24 5.63
CA PRO A 132 5.28 8.84 4.63
C PRO A 132 5.35 7.35 4.31
N LEU A 133 4.85 6.48 5.19
CA LEU A 133 4.87 5.03 5.00
C LEU A 133 3.49 4.43 4.67
N LEU A 134 2.46 5.26 4.44
CA LEU A 134 1.10 4.78 4.21
C LEU A 134 1.03 3.72 3.10
N HIS A 135 1.74 3.93 1.97
CA HIS A 135 1.73 3.02 0.82
C HIS A 135 2.17 1.58 1.17
N LEU A 136 2.91 1.38 2.25
CA LEU A 136 3.35 0.06 2.69
C LEU A 136 2.21 -0.85 3.18
N TRP A 137 0.99 -0.30 3.33
CA TRP A 137 -0.18 -1.11 3.62
C TRP A 137 -0.35 -2.28 2.63
N SER A 138 -0.14 -2.01 1.35
CA SER A 138 -0.29 -3.04 0.31
C SER A 138 0.83 -4.07 0.36
N LEU A 139 2.06 -3.64 0.67
CA LEU A 139 3.18 -4.56 0.91
C LEU A 139 2.91 -5.45 2.13
N GLY A 140 2.29 -4.91 3.20
CA GLY A 140 1.85 -5.71 4.34
C GLY A 140 0.87 -6.81 3.94
N VAL A 141 -0.15 -6.47 3.14
CA VAL A 141 -1.10 -7.45 2.59
C VAL A 141 -0.38 -8.50 1.71
N GLU A 142 0.57 -8.07 0.87
CA GLU A 142 1.35 -8.96 0.00
C GLU A 142 2.26 -9.91 0.81
N GLU A 143 2.90 -9.43 1.88
CA GLU A 143 3.74 -10.24 2.76
C GLU A 143 2.92 -11.24 3.58
N GLN A 144 1.73 -10.86 4.03
CA GLN A 144 0.78 -11.80 4.65
C GLN A 144 0.39 -12.91 3.68
N PHE A 145 0.13 -12.58 2.40
CA PHE A 145 -0.07 -13.57 1.36
C PHE A 145 1.16 -14.48 1.19
N TYR A 146 2.37 -13.93 1.10
CA TYR A 146 3.60 -14.72 0.97
C TYR A 146 3.89 -15.62 2.16
N PHE A 147 3.42 -15.24 3.36
CA PHE A 147 3.59 -16.05 4.55
C PHE A 147 2.60 -17.23 4.60
N PHE A 148 1.32 -16.97 4.41
CA PHE A 148 0.28 -17.99 4.57
C PHE A 148 0.08 -18.86 3.33
N PHE A 149 0.04 -18.25 2.14
CA PHE A 149 -0.37 -18.93 0.92
C PHE A 149 0.52 -20.11 0.52
N PRO A 150 1.87 -20.06 0.58
CA PRO A 150 2.70 -21.21 0.20
C PRO A 150 2.42 -22.46 1.04
N VAL A 151 2.13 -22.27 2.32
CA VAL A 151 1.79 -23.39 3.24
C VAL A 151 0.43 -23.98 2.86
N VAL A 152 -0.60 -23.13 2.78
CA VAL A 152 -1.96 -23.56 2.42
C VAL A 152 -1.96 -24.22 1.04
N PHE A 153 -1.34 -23.58 0.05
CA PHE A 153 -1.33 -24.08 -1.33
C PHE A 153 -0.56 -25.39 -1.49
N PHE A 154 0.56 -25.56 -0.77
CA PHE A 154 1.30 -26.80 -0.74
C PHE A 154 0.43 -27.97 -0.23
N PHE A 155 -0.32 -27.75 0.85
CA PHE A 155 -1.22 -28.76 1.38
C PHE A 155 -2.39 -29.05 0.44
N ILE A 156 -2.99 -28.04 -0.18
CA ILE A 156 -4.02 -28.22 -1.23
C ILE A 156 -3.49 -29.12 -2.37
N LEU A 157 -2.28 -28.84 -2.86
CA LEU A 157 -1.67 -29.61 -3.96
C LEU A 157 -1.36 -31.06 -3.55
N LYS A 158 -1.08 -31.33 -2.26
CA LYS A 158 -0.80 -32.68 -1.74
C LYS A 158 -2.04 -33.48 -1.38
N ILE A 159 -3.01 -32.84 -0.72
CA ILE A 159 -4.22 -33.52 -0.20
C ILE A 159 -5.15 -33.90 -1.35
N PHE A 160 -5.38 -32.98 -2.27
CA PHE A 160 -6.27 -33.24 -3.39
C PHE A 160 -5.53 -33.83 -4.57
N SER A 161 -5.88 -35.08 -4.93
CA SER A 161 -5.29 -35.75 -6.11
C SER A 161 -5.81 -35.16 -7.41
N LYS A 162 -7.14 -34.92 -7.51
CA LYS A 162 -7.80 -34.43 -8.71
C LYS A 162 -7.59 -32.93 -8.89
N LEU A 163 -7.28 -32.50 -10.11
CA LEU A 163 -7.14 -31.08 -10.46
C LEU A 163 -8.43 -30.31 -10.20
N SER A 164 -9.60 -30.90 -10.50
CA SER A 164 -10.91 -30.31 -10.25
C SER A 164 -11.13 -29.94 -8.76
N SER A 165 -10.73 -30.81 -7.83
CA SER A 165 -10.86 -30.55 -6.39
C SER A 165 -9.93 -29.41 -5.93
N LYS A 166 -8.71 -29.32 -6.49
CA LYS A 166 -7.78 -28.22 -6.22
C LYS A 166 -8.38 -26.88 -6.70
N PHE A 167 -8.96 -26.88 -7.91
CA PHE A 167 -9.64 -25.69 -8.45
C PHE A 167 -10.83 -25.29 -7.59
N LEU A 168 -11.69 -26.25 -7.25
CA LEU A 168 -12.88 -25.98 -6.44
C LEU A 168 -12.51 -25.30 -5.12
N PHE A 169 -11.46 -25.78 -4.45
CA PHE A 169 -11.02 -25.22 -3.18
C PHE A 169 -10.50 -23.76 -3.34
N ILE A 170 -9.70 -23.49 -4.38
CA ILE A 170 -9.22 -22.13 -4.65
C ILE A 170 -10.37 -21.20 -5.05
N ILE A 171 -11.32 -21.67 -5.87
CA ILE A 171 -12.52 -20.92 -6.23
C ILE A 171 -13.34 -20.58 -4.99
N LEU A 172 -13.50 -21.51 -4.06
CA LEU A 172 -14.22 -21.29 -2.80
C LEU A 172 -13.55 -20.17 -1.97
N ILE A 173 -12.22 -20.19 -1.85
CA ILE A 173 -11.48 -19.12 -1.16
C ILE A 173 -11.72 -17.76 -1.87
N VAL A 174 -11.67 -17.73 -3.20
CA VAL A 174 -11.92 -16.52 -3.98
C VAL A 174 -13.33 -16.00 -3.74
N ILE A 175 -14.35 -16.87 -3.78
CA ILE A 175 -15.75 -16.50 -3.56
C ILE A 175 -15.93 -15.96 -2.14
N ILE A 176 -15.41 -16.63 -1.12
CA ILE A 176 -15.52 -16.18 0.28
C ILE A 176 -14.89 -14.79 0.43
N SER A 177 -13.66 -14.61 -0.05
CA SER A 177 -12.97 -13.33 0.02
C SER A 177 -13.69 -12.21 -0.75
N TYR A 178 -14.23 -12.51 -1.94
CA TYR A 178 -15.01 -11.56 -2.72
C TYR A 178 -16.34 -11.20 -2.04
N THR A 179 -16.99 -12.17 -1.41
CA THR A 179 -18.20 -11.91 -0.61
C THR A 179 -17.91 -11.00 0.57
N ILE A 180 -16.79 -11.19 1.27
CA ILE A 180 -16.33 -10.29 2.34
C ILE A 180 -16.12 -8.88 1.78
N ASN A 181 -15.48 -8.74 0.62
CA ASN A 181 -15.28 -7.45 -0.05
C ASN A 181 -16.60 -6.76 -0.34
N VAL A 182 -17.57 -7.46 -0.98
CA VAL A 182 -18.90 -6.92 -1.29
C VAL A 182 -19.68 -6.57 -0.03
N PHE A 183 -19.60 -7.40 1.01
CA PHE A 183 -20.24 -7.15 2.30
C PHE A 183 -19.73 -5.85 2.94
N PHE A 184 -18.43 -5.64 3.01
CA PHE A 184 -17.87 -4.39 3.55
C PHE A 184 -18.32 -3.16 2.75
N ILE A 185 -18.33 -3.24 1.41
CA ILE A 185 -18.80 -2.16 0.55
C ILE A 185 -20.28 -1.86 0.81
N SER A 186 -21.13 -2.89 0.89
CA SER A 186 -22.58 -2.74 1.10
C SER A 186 -22.93 -2.12 2.47
N LYS A 187 -22.05 -2.30 3.46
CA LYS A 187 -22.17 -1.71 4.80
C LYS A 187 -21.48 -0.34 4.94
N GLY A 188 -20.86 0.18 3.88
CA GLY A 188 -20.12 1.44 3.93
C GLY A 188 -18.76 1.35 4.65
N HIS A 189 -18.30 0.16 4.99
CA HIS A 189 -17.02 -0.06 5.66
C HIS A 189 -15.87 -0.07 4.65
N LEU A 190 -15.52 1.12 4.12
CA LEU A 190 -14.52 1.25 3.06
C LEU A 190 -13.10 0.97 3.55
N ASP A 191 -12.72 1.45 4.73
CA ASP A 191 -11.36 1.27 5.26
C ASP A 191 -11.01 -0.20 5.54
N PRO A 192 -11.79 -1.00 6.30
CA PRO A 192 -11.50 -2.41 6.48
C PRO A 192 -11.50 -3.18 5.15
N ASN A 193 -12.36 -2.81 4.19
CA ASN A 193 -12.34 -3.38 2.85
C ASN A 193 -11.04 -3.08 2.10
N PHE A 194 -10.50 -1.89 2.29
CA PHE A 194 -9.28 -1.45 1.62
C PHE A 194 -8.02 -2.09 2.22
N PHE A 195 -7.88 -2.09 3.54
CA PHE A 195 -6.66 -2.46 4.25
C PHE A 195 -6.55 -3.94 4.62
N LEU A 196 -7.68 -4.64 4.85
CA LEU A 196 -7.61 -5.97 5.45
C LEU A 196 -7.36 -7.09 4.43
N PHE A 197 -6.41 -7.96 4.74
CA PHE A 197 -6.02 -9.10 3.91
C PHE A 197 -7.20 -10.00 3.49
N PRO A 198 -8.17 -10.40 4.38
CA PRO A 198 -9.29 -11.25 3.96
C PRO A 198 -10.14 -10.67 2.83
N ALA A 199 -10.30 -9.34 2.76
CA ALA A 199 -11.05 -8.67 1.70
C ALA A 199 -10.25 -8.57 0.38
N ARG A 200 -8.97 -8.93 0.36
CA ARG A 200 -8.04 -8.82 -0.78
C ARG A 200 -7.57 -10.15 -1.34
N ILE A 201 -7.77 -11.27 -0.63
CA ILE A 201 -7.30 -12.61 -1.05
C ILE A 201 -7.82 -13.00 -2.44
N TRP A 202 -9.02 -12.59 -2.82
CA TRP A 202 -9.63 -12.93 -4.11
C TRP A 202 -8.81 -12.48 -5.31
N GLN A 203 -8.10 -11.34 -5.23
CA GLN A 203 -7.21 -10.84 -6.28
C GLN A 203 -6.01 -11.77 -6.50
N PHE A 204 -5.35 -12.16 -5.42
CA PHE A 204 -4.29 -13.17 -5.46
C PHE A 204 -4.82 -14.52 -5.96
N GLY A 205 -6.04 -14.88 -5.54
CA GLY A 205 -6.72 -16.11 -5.93
C GLY A 205 -7.01 -16.16 -7.44
N LEU A 206 -7.44 -15.04 -8.06
CA LEU A 206 -7.60 -14.96 -9.52
C LEU A 206 -6.28 -15.19 -10.25
N GLY A 207 -5.18 -14.63 -9.73
CA GLY A 207 -3.83 -14.91 -10.24
C GLY A 207 -3.46 -16.39 -10.08
N THR A 208 -3.80 -17.00 -8.96
CA THR A 208 -3.58 -18.44 -8.71
C THR A 208 -4.37 -19.31 -9.68
N ILE A 209 -5.65 -19.00 -9.93
CA ILE A 209 -6.49 -19.69 -10.91
C ILE A 209 -5.83 -19.61 -12.30
N ALA A 210 -5.42 -18.41 -12.73
CA ALA A 210 -4.72 -18.23 -14.00
C ALA A 210 -3.40 -19.05 -14.10
N ALA A 211 -2.73 -19.27 -12.98
CA ALA A 211 -1.52 -20.10 -12.91
C ALA A 211 -1.79 -21.61 -13.00
N MET A 212 -2.93 -22.06 -12.50
CA MET A 212 -3.32 -23.48 -12.45
C MET A 212 -3.99 -23.95 -13.74
N LEU A 213 -4.60 -23.05 -14.52
CA LEU A 213 -5.28 -23.40 -15.76
C LEU A 213 -4.30 -24.03 -16.76
N PRO A 214 -4.71 -25.09 -17.48
CA PRO A 214 -3.91 -25.68 -18.55
C PRO A 214 -3.68 -24.64 -19.67
N ALA A 215 -2.53 -24.76 -20.33
CA ALA A 215 -2.22 -23.84 -21.42
C ALA A 215 -3.30 -23.87 -22.52
N LEU A 216 -3.83 -22.71 -22.86
CA LEU A 216 -4.78 -22.59 -23.99
C LEU A 216 -4.05 -22.72 -25.31
N ASN A 217 -4.38 -23.77 -26.05
CA ASN A 217 -3.97 -23.92 -27.45
C ASN A 217 -4.90 -23.10 -28.35
N LEU A 218 -4.77 -21.79 -28.33
CA LEU A 218 -5.49 -20.92 -29.25
C LEU A 218 -4.95 -21.15 -30.68
N LYS A 219 -5.75 -21.81 -31.51
CA LYS A 219 -5.39 -22.14 -32.91
C LYS A 219 -5.22 -20.89 -33.78
N SER A 220 -5.87 -19.79 -33.44
CA SER A 220 -5.88 -18.55 -34.20
C SER A 220 -5.20 -17.41 -33.45
N ARG A 221 -4.30 -16.69 -34.14
CA ARG A 221 -3.71 -15.43 -33.65
C ARG A 221 -4.77 -14.39 -33.37
N LEU A 222 -5.85 -14.38 -34.17
CA LEU A 222 -6.97 -13.46 -34.02
C LEU A 222 -7.69 -13.67 -32.68
N GLN A 223 -7.98 -14.92 -32.30
CA GLN A 223 -8.62 -15.24 -31.01
C GLN A 223 -7.79 -14.77 -29.83
N ASN A 224 -6.47 -14.99 -29.86
CA ASN A 224 -5.57 -14.48 -28.82
C ASN A 224 -5.64 -12.95 -28.73
N SER A 225 -5.56 -12.26 -29.86
CA SER A 225 -5.60 -10.80 -29.90
C SER A 225 -6.93 -10.24 -29.39
N ILE A 226 -8.06 -10.81 -29.79
CA ILE A 226 -9.40 -10.39 -29.34
C ILE A 226 -9.50 -10.49 -27.82
N LEU A 227 -9.13 -11.64 -27.24
CA LEU A 227 -9.20 -11.84 -25.79
C LEU A 227 -8.31 -10.87 -25.01
N ILE A 228 -7.10 -10.59 -25.54
CA ILE A 228 -6.19 -9.62 -24.93
C ILE A 228 -6.75 -8.18 -25.04
N TYR A 229 -7.33 -7.79 -26.17
CA TYR A 229 -7.97 -6.48 -26.30
C TYR A 229 -9.17 -6.34 -25.37
N LEU A 230 -10.01 -7.37 -25.25
CA LEU A 230 -11.09 -7.37 -24.24
C LEU A 230 -10.57 -7.22 -22.82
N ALA A 231 -9.49 -7.91 -22.47
CA ALA A 231 -8.87 -7.76 -21.15
C ALA A 231 -8.30 -6.35 -20.93
N CYS A 232 -7.68 -5.73 -21.95
CA CYS A 232 -7.24 -4.34 -21.88
C CYS A 232 -8.40 -3.36 -21.72
N ILE A 233 -9.52 -3.61 -22.41
CA ILE A 233 -10.75 -2.82 -22.28
C ILE A 233 -11.30 -2.91 -20.84
N LEU A 234 -11.35 -4.11 -20.24
CA LEU A 234 -11.80 -4.27 -18.86
C LEU A 234 -10.93 -3.45 -17.89
N ILE A 235 -9.61 -3.46 -18.06
CA ILE A 235 -8.68 -2.66 -17.26
C ILE A 235 -8.95 -1.16 -17.46
N PHE A 236 -9.10 -0.71 -18.70
CA PHE A 236 -9.37 0.67 -19.05
C PHE A 236 -10.69 1.18 -18.47
N LEU A 237 -11.79 0.43 -18.68
CA LEU A 237 -13.12 0.76 -18.18
C LEU A 237 -13.11 0.93 -16.65
N ASN A 238 -12.31 0.14 -15.95
CA ASN A 238 -12.17 0.22 -14.50
C ASN A 238 -11.42 1.49 -14.06
N PHE A 239 -10.31 1.82 -14.69
CA PHE A 239 -9.53 3.02 -14.32
C PHE A 239 -10.32 4.33 -14.47
N TYR A 240 -11.25 4.39 -15.42
CA TYR A 240 -12.08 5.58 -15.65
C TYR A 240 -13.49 5.49 -15.04
N ARG A 241 -13.76 4.45 -14.21
CA ARG A 241 -15.06 4.23 -13.55
C ARG A 241 -16.26 4.25 -14.52
N LEU A 242 -16.07 3.73 -15.72
CA LEU A 242 -17.08 3.74 -16.76
C LEU A 242 -18.19 2.69 -16.53
N VAL A 243 -18.01 1.77 -15.59
CA VAL A 243 -19.02 0.78 -15.19
C VAL A 243 -19.42 1.05 -13.73
N PRO A 244 -20.58 1.66 -13.50
CA PRO A 244 -21.09 1.89 -12.15
C PRO A 244 -21.52 0.56 -11.48
N ASN A 245 -21.66 0.58 -10.16
CA ASN A 245 -22.17 -0.54 -9.35
C ASN A 245 -21.32 -1.82 -9.30
N ILE A 246 -20.13 -1.85 -9.92
CA ILE A 246 -19.18 -2.94 -9.75
C ILE A 246 -18.10 -2.49 -8.74
N PRO A 247 -17.70 -3.36 -7.78
CA PRO A 247 -16.58 -3.07 -6.88
C PRO A 247 -15.33 -2.67 -7.67
N HIS A 248 -14.70 -1.56 -7.27
CA HIS A 248 -13.69 -0.87 -8.08
C HIS A 248 -12.54 -1.74 -8.60
N ALA A 249 -12.10 -2.78 -7.91
CA ALA A 249 -10.99 -3.61 -8.35
C ALA A 249 -11.38 -4.79 -9.27
N THR A 250 -12.69 -5.05 -9.47
CA THR A 250 -13.15 -6.31 -10.08
C THR A 250 -12.70 -6.46 -11.53
N LEU A 251 -12.96 -5.47 -12.37
CA LEU A 251 -12.67 -5.56 -13.80
C LEU A 251 -11.16 -5.56 -14.06
N ILE A 252 -10.40 -4.77 -13.28
CA ILE A 252 -8.94 -4.70 -13.43
C ILE A 252 -8.29 -6.03 -13.03
N ALA A 253 -8.78 -6.68 -11.98
CA ALA A 253 -8.26 -7.97 -11.54
C ALA A 253 -8.60 -9.09 -12.55
N LEU A 254 -9.83 -9.10 -13.09
CA LEU A 254 -10.24 -10.05 -14.14
C LEU A 254 -9.43 -9.84 -15.42
N GLY A 255 -9.32 -8.60 -15.92
CA GLY A 255 -8.53 -8.29 -17.11
C GLY A 255 -7.07 -8.70 -16.95
N THR A 256 -6.47 -8.40 -15.80
CA THR A 256 -5.09 -8.81 -15.47
C THR A 256 -4.95 -10.33 -15.45
N SER A 257 -5.88 -11.04 -14.83
CA SER A 257 -5.87 -12.51 -14.77
C SER A 257 -5.96 -13.15 -16.16
N ILE A 258 -6.81 -12.60 -17.04
CA ILE A 258 -6.94 -13.05 -18.44
C ILE A 258 -5.62 -12.85 -19.20
N ILE A 259 -4.97 -11.68 -19.09
CA ILE A 259 -3.67 -11.42 -19.74
C ILE A 259 -2.60 -12.40 -19.23
N LEU A 260 -2.54 -12.65 -17.92
CA LEU A 260 -1.57 -13.56 -17.34
C LEU A 260 -1.78 -15.01 -17.80
N TYR A 261 -3.03 -15.43 -17.95
CA TYR A 261 -3.40 -16.77 -18.40
C TYR A 261 -3.06 -16.99 -19.86
N ILE A 262 -3.52 -16.11 -20.73
CA ILE A 262 -3.38 -16.27 -22.18
C ILE A 262 -1.93 -16.01 -22.60
N GLY A 263 -1.29 -14.99 -22.02
CA GLY A 263 -0.02 -14.45 -22.47
C GLY A 263 -0.15 -13.71 -23.81
N ILE A 264 0.64 -12.68 -23.99
CA ILE A 264 0.60 -11.89 -25.24
C ILE A 264 1.45 -12.57 -26.31
N ASN A 265 0.81 -12.89 -27.45
CA ASN A 265 1.51 -13.51 -28.58
C ASN A 265 2.58 -12.56 -29.14
N ARG A 266 3.82 -13.04 -29.26
CA ARG A 266 4.96 -12.25 -29.74
C ARG A 266 4.81 -11.67 -31.15
N ASN A 267 3.98 -12.31 -31.97
CA ASN A 267 3.72 -11.87 -33.33
C ASN A 267 2.50 -10.93 -33.43
N SER A 268 1.86 -10.60 -32.30
CA SER A 268 0.73 -9.66 -32.27
C SER A 268 1.18 -8.22 -32.43
N TYR A 269 0.31 -7.37 -32.98
CA TYR A 269 0.55 -5.93 -33.06
C TYR A 269 0.73 -5.32 -31.66
N LEU A 270 -0.09 -5.73 -30.69
CA LEU A 270 -0.01 -5.29 -29.30
C LEU A 270 1.37 -5.60 -28.69
N PHE A 271 1.93 -6.80 -28.98
CA PHE A 271 3.26 -7.13 -28.48
C PHE A 271 4.32 -6.16 -29.02
N LYS A 272 4.25 -5.80 -30.29
CA LYS A 272 5.18 -4.81 -30.88
C LYS A 272 5.06 -3.46 -30.20
N LEU A 273 3.85 -3.02 -29.89
CA LEU A 273 3.56 -1.75 -29.22
C LEU A 273 4.12 -1.72 -27.79
N ILE A 274 3.93 -2.79 -27.02
CA ILE A 274 4.34 -2.85 -25.61
C ILE A 274 5.80 -3.27 -25.41
N ASN A 275 6.44 -3.86 -26.41
CA ASN A 275 7.83 -4.32 -26.35
C ASN A 275 8.83 -3.16 -26.49
N THR A 276 8.63 -2.11 -25.73
CA THR A 276 9.53 -0.96 -25.68
C THR A 276 10.51 -1.09 -24.53
N LYS A 277 11.76 -0.65 -24.75
CA LYS A 277 12.80 -0.65 -23.71
C LYS A 277 12.37 0.10 -22.45
N ILE A 278 11.64 1.19 -22.62
CA ILE A 278 11.15 2.04 -21.53
C ILE A 278 10.16 1.28 -20.65
N LEU A 279 9.11 0.69 -21.22
CA LEU A 279 8.11 -0.06 -20.44
C LEU A 279 8.72 -1.28 -19.75
N ILE A 280 9.57 -2.01 -20.44
CA ILE A 280 10.26 -3.17 -19.86
C ILE A 280 11.17 -2.74 -18.71
N PHE A 281 11.93 -1.65 -18.88
CA PHE A 281 12.80 -1.14 -17.83
C PHE A 281 12.00 -0.64 -16.63
N THR A 282 10.92 0.12 -16.85
CA THR A 282 10.02 0.56 -15.78
C THR A 282 9.43 -0.62 -15.00
N GLY A 283 9.02 -1.68 -15.69
CA GLY A 283 8.56 -2.92 -15.04
C GLY A 283 9.63 -3.61 -14.20
N LEU A 284 10.90 -3.55 -14.63
CA LEU A 284 12.03 -4.11 -13.87
C LEU A 284 12.28 -3.36 -12.56
N ILE A 285 12.24 -2.04 -12.60
CA ILE A 285 12.48 -1.18 -11.43
C ILE A 285 11.20 -0.88 -10.64
N SER A 286 10.06 -1.48 -11.02
CA SER A 286 8.74 -1.15 -10.47
C SER A 286 8.65 -1.30 -8.95
N TYR A 287 9.38 -2.24 -8.35
CA TYR A 287 9.41 -2.40 -6.90
C TYR A 287 10.10 -1.21 -6.21
N SER A 288 11.27 -0.82 -6.67
CA SER A 288 11.95 0.38 -6.18
C SER A 288 11.13 1.65 -6.43
N LEU A 289 10.48 1.78 -7.61
CA LEU A 289 9.56 2.89 -7.90
C LEU A 289 8.40 2.94 -6.90
N TYR A 290 7.80 1.79 -6.59
CA TYR A 290 6.73 1.68 -5.62
C TYR A 290 7.18 2.06 -4.21
N LEU A 291 8.38 1.67 -3.79
CA LEU A 291 8.89 2.02 -2.47
C LEU A 291 9.20 3.51 -2.31
N TRP A 292 9.76 4.16 -3.34
CA TRP A 292 10.21 5.55 -3.26
C TRP A 292 9.12 6.60 -3.53
N HIS A 293 8.09 6.25 -4.34
CA HIS A 293 7.15 7.28 -4.79
C HIS A 293 6.44 7.99 -3.64
N TRP A 294 5.94 7.23 -2.67
CA TRP A 294 5.12 7.79 -1.63
C TRP A 294 5.90 8.60 -0.59
N PRO A 295 7.02 8.12 -0.01
CA PRO A 295 7.82 8.93 0.89
C PRO A 295 8.21 10.28 0.28
N VAL A 296 8.62 10.30 -1.00
CA VAL A 296 8.99 11.54 -1.69
C VAL A 296 7.79 12.48 -1.84
N ILE A 297 6.65 11.95 -2.33
CA ILE A 297 5.43 12.76 -2.53
C ILE A 297 4.86 13.25 -1.20
N SER A 298 4.78 12.38 -0.19
CA SER A 298 4.24 12.71 1.12
C SER A 298 5.07 13.78 1.83
N LEU A 299 6.40 13.65 1.83
CA LEU A 299 7.28 14.68 2.41
C LEU A 299 7.24 16.00 1.63
N MET A 300 7.12 15.93 0.30
CA MET A 300 6.95 17.12 -0.51
C MET A 300 5.62 17.84 -0.20
N LYS A 301 4.52 17.08 -0.02
CA LYS A 301 3.24 17.64 0.44
C LYS A 301 3.33 18.21 1.84
N TYR A 302 4.06 17.57 2.74
CA TYR A 302 4.23 18.02 4.12
C TYR A 302 4.91 19.39 4.20
N VAL A 303 5.94 19.62 3.38
CA VAL A 303 6.66 20.90 3.33
C VAL A 303 5.86 21.99 2.58
N ASN A 304 5.04 21.61 1.59
CA ASN A 304 4.30 22.54 0.74
C ASN A 304 2.81 22.58 1.10
N ILE A 305 2.46 23.35 2.13
CA ILE A 305 1.09 23.46 2.68
C ILE A 305 0.07 23.93 1.63
N TYR A 306 0.50 24.73 0.65
CA TYR A 306 -0.37 25.24 -0.42
C TYR A 306 -0.58 24.26 -1.59
N GLY A 307 -0.11 22.99 -1.44
CA GLY A 307 -0.20 21.97 -2.47
C GLY A 307 1.00 21.95 -3.42
N LEU A 308 1.01 20.92 -4.28
CA LEU A 308 2.09 20.74 -5.25
C LEU A 308 1.82 21.51 -6.52
N ASN A 309 2.74 22.38 -6.91
CA ASN A 309 2.76 23.01 -8.24
C ASN A 309 3.49 22.12 -9.26
N TYR A 310 3.48 22.51 -10.54
CA TYR A 310 4.13 21.74 -11.62
C TYR A 310 5.63 21.51 -11.40
N PHE A 311 6.33 22.47 -10.81
CA PHE A 311 7.75 22.31 -10.48
C PHE A 311 7.94 21.19 -9.43
N HIS A 312 7.14 21.17 -8.36
CA HIS A 312 7.19 20.12 -7.34
C HIS A 312 6.86 18.74 -7.92
N ILE A 313 5.90 18.65 -8.84
CA ILE A 313 5.52 17.39 -9.51
C ILE A 313 6.67 16.87 -10.37
N ILE A 314 7.28 17.72 -11.19
CA ILE A 314 8.42 17.36 -12.05
C ILE A 314 9.63 16.96 -11.21
N PHE A 315 9.98 17.76 -10.20
CA PHE A 315 11.10 17.47 -9.29
C PHE A 315 10.90 16.15 -8.58
N SER A 316 9.71 15.91 -7.99
CA SER A 316 9.39 14.65 -7.33
C SER A 316 9.49 13.47 -8.27
N SER A 317 8.99 13.60 -9.51
CA SER A 317 9.04 12.54 -10.52
C SER A 317 10.48 12.16 -10.87
N ILE A 318 11.35 13.16 -11.09
CA ILE A 318 12.78 12.94 -11.38
C ILE A 318 13.47 12.28 -10.17
N LEU A 319 13.22 12.79 -8.96
CA LEU A 319 13.81 12.25 -7.74
C LEU A 319 13.39 10.81 -7.48
N ILE A 320 12.10 10.48 -7.62
CA ILE A 320 11.56 9.12 -7.50
C ILE A 320 12.25 8.20 -8.49
N PHE A 321 12.34 8.59 -9.76
CA PHE A 321 12.98 7.78 -10.78
C PHE A 321 14.47 7.56 -10.49
N PHE A 322 15.21 8.61 -10.15
CA PHE A 322 16.63 8.55 -9.81
C PHE A 322 16.89 7.59 -8.63
N LEU A 323 16.20 7.81 -7.50
CA LEU A 323 16.36 6.97 -6.30
C LEU A 323 15.99 5.50 -6.59
N SER A 324 14.98 5.27 -7.43
CA SER A 324 14.55 3.92 -7.81
C SER A 324 15.60 3.21 -8.65
N VAL A 325 16.20 3.89 -9.64
CA VAL A 325 17.27 3.32 -10.46
C VAL A 325 18.50 3.00 -9.61
N VAL A 326 18.89 3.92 -8.72
CA VAL A 326 20.02 3.71 -7.80
C VAL A 326 19.76 2.50 -6.89
N THR A 327 18.59 2.45 -6.26
CA THR A 327 18.23 1.33 -5.37
C THR A 327 18.17 0.01 -6.14
N TRP A 328 17.54 -0.01 -7.31
CA TRP A 328 17.49 -1.21 -8.15
C TRP A 328 18.89 -1.69 -8.54
N LYS A 329 19.74 -0.80 -9.03
CA LYS A 329 21.07 -1.15 -9.54
C LYS A 329 22.04 -1.57 -8.45
N PHE A 330 22.09 -0.83 -7.34
CA PHE A 330 23.11 -1.00 -6.30
C PHE A 330 22.64 -1.83 -5.10
N VAL A 331 21.32 -2.01 -4.93
CA VAL A 331 20.76 -2.79 -3.81
C VAL A 331 20.05 -4.04 -4.32
N GLU A 332 18.96 -3.92 -5.11
CA GLU A 332 18.17 -5.09 -5.51
C GLU A 332 19.02 -6.11 -6.30
N GLN A 333 19.67 -5.67 -7.38
CA GLN A 333 20.43 -6.57 -8.25
C GLN A 333 21.58 -7.31 -7.55
N PRO A 334 22.44 -6.64 -6.76
CA PRO A 334 23.49 -7.32 -6.04
C PRO A 334 23.00 -8.36 -5.03
N PHE A 335 21.89 -8.08 -4.33
CA PHE A 335 21.33 -9.02 -3.36
C PHE A 335 20.66 -10.23 -4.00
N LEU A 336 20.04 -10.05 -5.16
CA LEU A 336 19.47 -11.15 -5.95
C LEU A 336 20.57 -12.08 -6.51
N ASN A 337 21.70 -11.52 -6.93
CA ASN A 337 22.78 -12.25 -7.60
C ASN A 337 23.82 -12.85 -6.63
N LYS A 338 23.85 -12.45 -5.37
CA LYS A 338 24.83 -12.92 -4.39
C LYS A 338 24.63 -14.40 -4.03
N LYS A 339 25.66 -15.22 -4.31
CA LYS A 339 25.72 -16.64 -3.91
C LYS A 339 25.94 -16.82 -2.40
N LYS A 340 26.69 -15.93 -1.73
CA LYS A 340 26.99 -15.99 -0.28
C LYS A 340 25.79 -15.55 0.57
N THR A 341 24.86 -16.46 0.80
CA THR A 341 23.60 -16.20 1.50
C THR A 341 23.79 -15.82 2.98
N LYS A 342 24.77 -16.44 3.69
CA LYS A 342 24.93 -16.27 5.14
C LYS A 342 25.29 -14.81 5.52
N ASN A 343 26.28 -14.21 4.85
CA ASN A 343 26.69 -12.83 5.12
C ASN A 343 25.61 -11.81 4.73
N THR A 344 24.89 -12.08 3.63
CA THR A 344 23.77 -11.27 3.18
C THR A 344 22.64 -11.25 4.23
N LEU A 345 22.29 -12.40 4.79
CA LEU A 345 21.26 -12.50 5.83
C LEU A 345 21.68 -11.84 7.14
N LYS A 346 22.96 -11.97 7.53
CA LYS A 346 23.47 -11.26 8.70
C LYS A 346 23.36 -9.75 8.56
N PHE A 347 23.72 -9.22 7.38
CA PHE A 347 23.61 -7.78 7.11
C PHE A 347 22.14 -7.31 7.12
N ILE A 348 21.23 -8.03 6.48
CA ILE A 348 19.80 -7.74 6.51
C ILE A 348 19.27 -7.77 7.95
N GLY A 349 19.60 -8.82 8.71
CA GLY A 349 19.17 -8.96 10.10
C GLY A 349 19.67 -7.85 11.00
N PHE A 350 20.95 -7.45 10.84
CA PHE A 350 21.52 -6.34 11.58
C PHE A 350 20.83 -5.00 11.25
N SER A 351 20.63 -4.71 9.96
CA SER A 351 19.96 -3.47 9.52
C SER A 351 18.51 -3.41 10.00
N TYR A 352 17.81 -4.55 9.97
CA TYR A 352 16.44 -4.68 10.47
C TYR A 352 16.38 -4.41 11.99
N LEU A 353 17.24 -5.07 12.75
CA LEU A 353 17.31 -4.91 14.21
C LEU A 353 17.69 -3.48 14.59
N PHE A 354 18.65 -2.89 13.87
CA PHE A 354 19.06 -1.50 14.09
C PHE A 354 17.89 -0.53 13.92
N LEU A 355 17.12 -0.64 12.82
CA LEU A 355 15.93 0.20 12.59
C LEU A 355 14.87 -0.02 13.67
N ALA A 356 14.61 -1.27 14.05
CA ALA A 356 13.64 -1.59 15.09
C ALA A 356 14.04 -0.98 16.44
N LEU A 357 15.29 -1.18 16.86
CA LEU A 357 15.79 -0.64 18.14
C LEU A 357 15.82 0.88 18.13
N THR A 358 16.21 1.52 17.02
CA THR A 358 16.20 2.97 16.89
C THR A 358 14.78 3.52 17.04
N SER A 359 13.79 2.94 16.33
CA SER A 359 12.40 3.34 16.46
C SER A 359 11.83 3.14 17.85
N ILE A 360 12.13 2.00 18.49
CA ILE A 360 11.72 1.71 19.88
C ILE A 360 12.32 2.74 20.83
N ALA A 361 13.61 3.04 20.70
CA ALA A 361 14.30 4.05 21.52
C ALA A 361 13.66 5.43 21.36
N ILE A 362 13.30 5.83 20.14
CA ILE A 362 12.59 7.08 19.85
C ILE A 362 11.19 7.10 20.54
N LEU A 363 10.46 6.00 20.51
CA LEU A 363 9.13 5.92 21.11
C LEU A 363 9.16 5.89 22.65
N ILE A 364 10.19 5.31 23.25
CA ILE A 364 10.37 5.26 24.71
C ILE A 364 10.88 6.59 25.25
N SER A 365 11.70 7.33 24.47
CA SER A 365 12.19 8.64 24.89
C SER A 365 11.03 9.61 25.08
N LYS A 366 10.75 9.99 26.34
CA LYS A 366 9.69 10.95 26.68
C LYS A 366 10.05 12.37 26.22
N ASP A 367 11.32 12.66 26.14
CA ASP A 367 11.91 13.93 25.74
C ASP A 367 12.63 13.77 24.41
N LEU A 368 11.85 13.55 23.33
CA LEU A 368 12.37 13.95 22.03
C LEU A 368 12.62 15.46 22.16
N PRO A 369 13.89 15.94 22.06
CA PRO A 369 14.16 17.37 22.17
C PRO A 369 13.17 18.07 21.23
N SER A 370 12.37 18.98 21.80
CA SER A 370 11.42 19.72 21.01
C SER A 370 12.24 20.45 19.96
N ARG A 371 12.18 19.98 18.72
CA ARG A 371 12.97 20.54 17.60
C ARG A 371 12.60 21.98 17.34
N TYR A 372 11.52 22.42 17.95
CA TYR A 372 10.99 23.77 17.93
C TYR A 372 10.83 24.25 19.36
N GLU A 373 11.94 24.45 20.04
CA GLU A 373 12.03 24.84 21.47
C GLU A 373 11.41 26.20 21.81
N LYS A 374 10.80 26.89 20.86
CA LYS A 374 10.21 28.21 21.08
C LYS A 374 8.81 28.40 20.46
N LEU A 375 8.02 27.36 20.38
CA LEU A 375 6.58 27.60 20.30
C LEU A 375 6.15 28.29 21.61
N PRO A 376 5.50 29.46 21.55
CA PRO A 376 4.95 30.08 22.76
C PRO A 376 4.20 29.01 23.57
N ASN A 377 4.35 29.01 24.90
CA ASN A 377 3.77 28.00 25.79
C ASN A 377 2.27 27.71 25.53
N ASN A 378 1.55 28.67 24.96
CA ASN A 378 0.16 28.57 24.55
C ASN A 378 -0.02 27.66 23.29
N LEU A 379 0.91 27.70 22.33
CA LEU A 379 0.89 26.87 21.16
C LEU A 379 1.42 25.45 21.47
N ALA A 380 2.43 25.33 22.32
CA ALA A 380 2.93 24.03 22.78
C ALA A 380 1.86 23.26 23.56
N LYS A 381 1.02 23.96 24.37
CA LYS A 381 -0.16 23.38 25.01
C LYS A 381 -1.24 22.97 23.98
N ALA A 382 -1.43 23.73 22.90
CA ALA A 382 -2.38 23.40 21.85
C ALA A 382 -1.92 22.17 21.01
N VAL A 383 -0.62 22.06 20.72
CA VAL A 383 -0.03 20.92 19.97
C VAL A 383 0.05 19.66 20.84
N GLY A 384 0.17 19.79 22.17
CA GLY A 384 0.17 18.66 23.12
C GLY A 384 -1.21 18.28 23.66
N SER A 385 -2.26 19.04 23.33
CA SER A 385 -3.62 18.68 23.73
C SER A 385 -4.09 17.49 22.91
N THR A 386 -4.48 16.42 23.59
CA THR A 386 -5.20 15.31 22.97
C THR A 386 -6.45 15.88 22.30
N TYR A 387 -6.49 15.84 20.97
CA TYR A 387 -7.63 16.31 20.15
C TYR A 387 -8.90 15.48 20.37
N HIS A 388 -8.87 14.49 21.23
CA HIS A 388 -10.00 13.64 21.53
C HIS A 388 -10.70 14.13 22.81
N CYS A 389 -11.94 14.52 22.65
CA CYS A 389 -12.83 14.73 23.77
C CYS A 389 -12.92 13.43 24.57
N SER A 390 -12.73 13.47 25.89
CA SER A 390 -12.99 12.31 26.73
C SER A 390 -14.44 11.86 26.55
N ILE A 391 -14.69 10.58 26.48
CA ILE A 391 -16.05 9.98 26.37
C ILE A 391 -17.00 10.57 27.43
N LEU A 392 -16.48 10.90 28.61
CA LEU A 392 -17.23 11.52 29.69
C LEU A 392 -17.72 12.94 29.39
N ASN A 393 -17.12 13.62 28.43
CA ASN A 393 -17.43 15.01 28.04
C ASN A 393 -18.30 15.10 26.77
N TYR A 394 -18.73 13.99 26.21
CA TYR A 394 -19.67 14.00 25.09
C TYR A 394 -21.10 14.16 25.56
N ARG A 395 -21.84 15.08 24.96
CA ARG A 395 -23.29 15.21 25.13
C ARG A 395 -23.99 15.13 23.78
N LYS A 396 -25.19 14.56 23.78
CA LYS A 396 -26.07 14.56 22.62
C LYS A 396 -26.58 15.98 22.36
N PHE A 397 -26.40 16.44 21.11
CA PHE A 397 -26.86 17.73 20.63
C PHE A 397 -27.58 17.51 19.29
N GLY A 398 -28.90 17.53 19.27
CA GLY A 398 -29.69 17.04 18.12
C GLY A 398 -29.42 15.57 17.86
N ASP A 399 -29.17 15.22 16.61
CA ASP A 399 -28.82 13.84 16.18
C ASP A 399 -27.33 13.52 16.26
N SER A 400 -26.50 14.47 16.70
CA SER A 400 -25.05 14.34 16.81
C SER A 400 -24.54 14.43 18.25
N TYR A 401 -23.30 14.01 18.46
CA TYR A 401 -22.62 14.16 19.74
C TYR A 401 -21.63 15.31 19.67
N ALA A 402 -21.67 16.21 20.68
CA ALA A 402 -20.77 17.33 20.79
C ALA A 402 -19.90 17.24 22.06
N CYS A 403 -18.65 17.72 21.99
CA CYS A 403 -17.76 17.81 23.12
C CYS A 403 -18.08 19.06 23.99
N VAL A 404 -18.30 18.89 25.30
CA VAL A 404 -18.48 19.98 26.23
C VAL A 404 -17.12 20.41 26.80
N ILE A 405 -16.65 21.60 26.42
CA ILE A 405 -15.33 22.13 26.83
C ILE A 405 -15.39 22.89 28.15
N ASN A 406 -16.55 23.43 28.51
CA ASN A 406 -16.77 24.18 29.76
C ASN A 406 -17.79 23.47 30.66
N ASN A 407 -18.06 23.92 31.80
CA ASN A 407 -18.85 23.34 32.89
C ASN A 407 -19.91 22.28 32.45
N ILE A 408 -19.60 21.01 32.67
CA ILE A 408 -20.44 19.84 32.30
C ILE A 408 -21.82 19.88 32.98
N LYS A 409 -21.96 20.63 34.09
CA LYS A 409 -23.20 20.73 34.90
C LYS A 409 -24.16 21.82 34.40
N SER A 410 -23.71 22.75 33.54
CA SER A 410 -24.58 23.80 33.01
C SER A 410 -25.57 23.24 31.98
N LYS A 411 -26.86 23.57 32.14
CA LYS A 411 -27.91 23.22 31.16
C LYS A 411 -28.02 24.22 30.01
N LYS A 412 -27.41 25.41 30.13
CA LYS A 412 -27.39 26.44 29.06
C LYS A 412 -26.12 26.35 28.23
N THR A 413 -26.29 26.27 26.92
CA THR A 413 -25.20 26.34 25.94
C THR A 413 -25.10 27.79 25.47
N GLU A 414 -23.99 28.46 25.80
CA GLU A 414 -23.78 29.86 25.43
C GLU A 414 -23.08 30.02 24.08
N VAL A 415 -22.16 29.10 23.76
CA VAL A 415 -21.39 29.12 22.50
C VAL A 415 -21.24 27.72 21.98
N VAL A 416 -21.47 27.53 20.68
CA VAL A 416 -21.24 26.28 19.97
C VAL A 416 -20.22 26.52 18.85
N LEU A 417 -19.14 25.75 18.87
CA LEU A 417 -18.11 25.77 17.84
C LEU A 417 -18.34 24.58 16.88
N PHE A 418 -18.71 24.88 15.63
CA PHE A 418 -18.84 23.87 14.57
C PHE A 418 -17.58 23.81 13.74
N GLY A 419 -17.13 22.60 13.45
CA GLY A 419 -16.00 22.36 12.54
C GLY A 419 -15.38 20.99 12.72
N ASN A 420 -14.32 20.75 11.95
CA ASN A 420 -13.50 19.54 12.02
C ASN A 420 -12.46 19.61 13.17
N SER A 421 -11.43 18.77 13.13
CA SER A 421 -10.31 18.76 14.09
C SER A 421 -9.65 20.12 14.29
N HIS A 422 -9.62 20.98 13.25
CA HIS A 422 -9.08 22.35 13.36
C HIS A 422 -9.94 23.26 14.21
N ALA A 423 -11.26 23.16 14.12
CA ALA A 423 -12.15 23.91 15.03
C ALA A 423 -11.93 23.51 16.49
N HIS A 424 -11.63 22.23 16.75
CA HIS A 424 -11.34 21.76 18.10
C HIS A 424 -10.07 22.39 18.70
N MET A 425 -9.07 22.74 17.87
CA MET A 425 -7.87 23.48 18.30
C MET A 425 -8.19 24.85 18.89
N TYR A 426 -9.20 25.53 18.34
CA TYR A 426 -9.64 26.82 18.83
C TYR A 426 -10.48 26.74 20.10
N GLY A 427 -10.98 25.57 20.47
CA GLY A 427 -11.87 25.37 21.63
C GLY A 427 -11.26 25.84 22.96
N TRP A 428 -9.96 25.56 23.18
CA TRP A 428 -9.26 26.01 24.39
C TRP A 428 -9.00 27.52 24.40
N GLY A 429 -8.61 28.11 23.27
CA GLY A 429 -8.45 29.57 23.17
C GLY A 429 -9.77 30.32 23.39
N LEU A 430 -10.85 29.79 22.82
CA LEU A 430 -12.20 30.33 23.03
C LEU A 430 -12.65 30.22 24.50
N LYS A 431 -12.38 29.08 25.13
CA LYS A 431 -12.66 28.90 26.59
C LYS A 431 -11.93 29.93 27.43
N GLU A 432 -10.64 30.17 27.22
CA GLU A 432 -9.89 31.17 27.97
C GLU A 432 -10.39 32.60 27.71
N ALA A 433 -10.72 32.92 26.45
CA ALA A 433 -11.27 34.22 26.09
C ALA A 433 -12.62 34.49 26.78
N LEU A 434 -13.52 33.51 26.80
CA LEU A 434 -14.83 33.61 27.48
C LEU A 434 -14.68 33.71 28.99
N LEU A 435 -13.73 32.97 29.60
CA LEU A 435 -13.47 33.07 31.04
C LEU A 435 -12.88 34.43 31.45
N LYS A 436 -12.04 35.04 30.59
CA LYS A 436 -11.51 36.40 30.83
C LYS A 436 -12.59 37.48 30.71
N LYS A 437 -13.55 37.31 29.78
CA LYS A 437 -14.68 38.24 29.64
C LYS A 437 -15.58 38.20 30.89
N LYS A 438 -15.90 37.00 31.38
CA LYS A 438 -16.74 36.79 32.57
C LYS A 438 -16.10 37.25 33.89
N LYS A 439 -14.82 37.62 33.91
CA LYS A 439 -14.12 38.23 35.05
C LYS A 439 -14.07 39.76 34.97
N ARG A 440 -14.49 40.34 33.82
CA ARG A 440 -14.54 41.80 33.59
C ARG A 440 -15.95 42.38 33.69
N ASP A 441 -16.96 41.53 33.56
CA ASP A 441 -18.36 41.78 33.83
C ASP A 441 -18.71 41.27 35.24
#